data_5720667401b797384d84ca2bae4f89be
#
_entry.id   5720667401b797384d84ca2bae4f89be
#
_cell.length_a   1.000
_cell.length_b   1.000
_cell.length_c   1.000
_cell.angle_alpha   90.00
_cell.angle_beta   90.00
_cell.angle_gamma   90.00
#
_symmetry.space_group_name_H-M   'P 1'
#
loop_
_entity.id
_entity.type
_entity.pdbx_description
1 polymer ?
#
loop_
_entity_poly.entity_id
_entity_poly.type
_entity_poly.pdbx_seq_one_letter_code
_entity_poly.pdbx_strand_id
1 'polypeptide(L)'
;TFSLLVGLPTMSVSSDYFNNKFTNTVVQSGASGLMIDYDMNGVVMRAVERDESRFTAIFIPDEGLTYSEGMPVLPMVSRFVIVPPTAGVELIVNAGDPIRIEANYPPVYCDDEELYPNARRVDLQQSGLYPDKIAEMSDPTIIRGVRLVKITTYPVQYDARNNLFLHYENI
;
A
#
# COMPACT_ATOMS: atom_id res chain seq x y z
N THR A 1 -10.16 -0.25 -7.78
CA THR A 1 -11.18 0.75 -7.42
C THR A 1 -11.58 0.58 -5.98
N PHE A 2 -11.36 1.62 -5.15
CA PHE A 2 -11.80 1.65 -3.76
C PHE A 2 -13.16 2.32 -3.67
N SER A 3 -14.08 1.72 -2.96
CA SER A 3 -15.32 2.38 -2.58
C SER A 3 -15.37 2.55 -1.07
N LEU A 4 -15.33 3.78 -0.60
CA LEU A 4 -15.57 4.12 0.79
C LEU A 4 -17.02 4.57 0.92
N LEU A 5 -17.89 3.73 1.50
CA LEU A 5 -19.28 4.09 1.78
C LEU A 5 -19.32 5.08 2.96
N VAL A 6 -19.44 6.33 2.64
CA VAL A 6 -19.61 7.42 3.60
C VAL A 6 -20.86 8.21 3.20
N GLY A 7 -21.88 8.19 4.03
CA GLY A 7 -23.06 9.06 3.83
C GLY A 7 -22.65 10.53 4.07
N LEU A 8 -22.24 11.23 3.00
CA LEU A 8 -21.83 12.64 3.04
C LEU A 8 -22.82 13.54 2.31
N PRO A 9 -23.03 14.76 2.82
CA PRO A 9 -23.50 15.86 1.96
C PRO A 9 -22.41 16.15 0.91
N THR A 10 -22.82 16.43 -0.32
CA THR A 10 -21.97 16.71 -1.49
C THR A 10 -20.81 17.64 -1.17
N MET A 11 -19.59 17.12 -1.12
CA MET A 11 -18.36 17.89 -1.17
C MET A 11 -17.68 17.63 -2.51
N SER A 12 -17.45 18.68 -3.29
CA SER A 12 -16.58 18.62 -4.46
C SER A 12 -15.13 18.62 -3.97
N VAL A 13 -14.39 17.55 -4.22
CA VAL A 13 -12.95 17.50 -3.97
C VAL A 13 -12.24 17.70 -5.30
N SER A 14 -11.36 18.70 -5.38
CA SER A 14 -10.53 18.91 -6.57
C SER A 14 -9.44 17.85 -6.66
N SER A 15 -9.24 17.30 -7.86
CA SER A 15 -8.40 16.14 -8.16
C SER A 15 -6.89 16.43 -8.27
N ASP A 16 -6.38 17.60 -7.88
CA ASP A 16 -5.09 18.09 -8.36
C ASP A 16 -3.87 17.83 -7.48
N TYR A 17 -3.97 17.07 -6.39
CA TYR A 17 -2.89 17.11 -5.39
C TYR A 17 -1.86 15.98 -5.38
N PHE A 18 -2.01 14.89 -6.15
CA PHE A 18 -1.11 13.73 -6.02
C PHE A 18 -0.78 13.00 -7.32
N ASN A 19 -0.64 13.71 -8.43
CA ASN A 19 -0.19 13.10 -9.68
C ASN A 19 1.33 13.13 -9.76
N ASN A 20 1.99 12.01 -9.56
CA ASN A 20 3.35 11.80 -9.97
C ASN A 20 3.40 10.85 -11.19
N LYS A 21 4.60 10.65 -11.75
CA LYS A 21 4.79 9.79 -12.93
C LYS A 21 4.36 8.33 -12.68
N PHE A 22 4.35 7.87 -11.43
CA PHE A 22 4.14 6.48 -11.05
C PHE A 22 2.78 6.23 -10.39
N THR A 23 2.19 7.24 -9.76
CA THR A 23 0.92 7.10 -9.04
C THR A 23 -0.02 8.22 -9.44
N ASN A 24 -1.15 7.86 -10.02
CA ASN A 24 -2.26 8.78 -10.27
C ASN A 24 -3.42 8.41 -9.32
N THR A 25 -4.01 9.39 -8.67
CA THR A 25 -5.12 9.19 -7.75
C THR A 25 -6.32 10.01 -8.21
N VAL A 26 -7.42 9.34 -8.50
CA VAL A 26 -8.69 9.99 -8.84
C VAL A 26 -9.65 9.80 -7.68
N VAL A 27 -10.22 10.90 -7.20
CA VAL A 27 -11.17 10.91 -6.08
C VAL A 27 -12.53 11.38 -6.59
N GLN A 28 -13.56 10.56 -6.38
CA GLN A 28 -14.93 10.87 -6.74
C GLN A 28 -15.79 10.75 -5.48
N SER A 29 -16.56 11.80 -5.19
CA SER A 29 -17.50 11.80 -4.07
C SER A 29 -18.95 11.79 -4.58
N GLY A 30 -19.79 10.97 -3.96
CA GLY A 30 -21.21 10.87 -4.29
C GLY A 30 -22.07 10.71 -3.02
N ALA A 31 -23.39 10.67 -3.20
CA ALA A 31 -24.33 10.50 -2.12
C ALA A 31 -24.16 9.18 -1.34
N SER A 32 -23.58 8.15 -1.98
CA SER A 32 -23.37 6.82 -1.41
C SER A 32 -21.96 6.59 -0.84
N GLY A 33 -21.04 7.53 -1.02
CA GLY A 33 -19.69 7.35 -0.52
C GLY A 33 -18.61 8.08 -1.30
N LEU A 34 -17.38 7.78 -0.96
CA LEU A 34 -16.18 8.25 -1.62
C LEU A 34 -15.55 7.07 -2.36
N MET A 35 -15.24 7.25 -3.64
CA MET A 35 -14.47 6.32 -4.44
C MET A 35 -13.08 6.90 -4.68
N ILE A 36 -12.05 6.10 -4.48
CA ILE A 36 -10.67 6.47 -4.74
C ILE A 36 -10.11 5.42 -5.70
N ASP A 37 -9.76 5.86 -6.89
CA ASP A 37 -9.08 5.03 -7.88
C ASP A 37 -7.59 5.34 -7.86
N TYR A 38 -6.78 4.32 -7.65
CA TYR A 38 -5.33 4.39 -7.76
C TYR A 38 -4.90 3.75 -9.07
N ASP A 39 -4.16 4.51 -9.87
CA ASP A 39 -3.49 4.07 -11.08
C ASP A 39 -1.98 4.09 -10.82
N MET A 40 -1.41 2.88 -10.66
CA MET A 40 -0.02 2.66 -10.28
C MET A 40 0.80 2.28 -11.52
N ASN A 41 1.30 3.28 -12.24
CA ASN A 41 1.90 3.12 -13.57
C ASN A 41 3.29 2.45 -13.58
N GLY A 42 3.63 1.72 -12.54
CA GLY A 42 4.83 0.91 -12.48
C GLY A 42 5.59 1.02 -11.16
N VAL A 43 6.60 0.19 -11.06
CA VAL A 43 7.49 0.09 -9.91
C VAL A 43 8.94 0.17 -10.37
N VAL A 44 9.82 0.63 -9.49
CA VAL A 44 11.26 0.62 -9.70
C VAL A 44 11.85 -0.56 -8.95
N MET A 45 12.63 -1.38 -9.63
CA MET A 45 13.35 -2.51 -9.03
C MET A 45 14.85 -2.30 -9.17
N ARG A 46 15.59 -2.61 -8.12
CA ARG A 46 17.06 -2.56 -8.09
C ARG A 46 17.63 -3.76 -7.35
N ALA A 47 18.70 -4.34 -7.88
CA ALA A 47 19.51 -5.27 -7.11
C ALA A 47 20.32 -4.50 -6.05
N VAL A 48 20.30 -4.99 -4.83
CA VAL A 48 21.04 -4.45 -3.69
C VAL A 48 21.91 -5.56 -3.12
N GLU A 49 23.16 -5.27 -2.82
CA GLU A 49 24.09 -6.20 -2.17
C GLU A 49 24.23 -5.80 -0.69
N ARG A 50 24.07 -6.76 0.20
CA ARG A 50 24.22 -6.61 1.63
C ARG A 50 24.74 -7.93 2.21
N ASP A 51 25.84 -7.85 2.97
CA ASP A 51 26.47 -9.01 3.63
C ASP A 51 26.73 -10.18 2.66
N GLU A 52 27.35 -9.88 1.51
CA GLU A 52 27.66 -10.85 0.43
C GLU A 52 26.41 -11.53 -0.21
N SER A 53 25.21 -11.10 0.18
CA SER A 53 23.95 -11.58 -0.37
C SER A 53 23.30 -10.51 -1.24
N ARG A 54 22.55 -10.94 -2.27
CA ARG A 54 21.81 -10.04 -3.16
C ARG A 54 20.34 -10.09 -2.89
N PHE A 55 19.73 -8.92 -2.93
CA PHE A 55 18.31 -8.70 -2.69
C PHE A 55 17.71 -7.84 -3.79
N THR A 56 16.40 -7.89 -3.94
CA THR A 56 15.63 -6.99 -4.79
C THR A 56 14.98 -5.91 -3.92
N ALA A 57 15.40 -4.66 -4.09
CA ALA A 57 14.65 -3.53 -3.59
C ALA A 57 13.57 -3.16 -4.62
N ILE A 58 12.32 -3.05 -4.17
CA ILE A 58 11.19 -2.62 -4.99
C ILE A 58 10.49 -1.44 -4.32
N PHE A 59 10.24 -0.38 -5.08
CA PHE A 59 9.63 0.83 -4.55
C PHE A 59 8.89 1.62 -5.64
N ILE A 60 7.99 2.48 -5.21
CA ILE A 60 7.36 3.50 -6.04
C ILE A 60 7.96 4.84 -5.60
N PRO A 61 8.56 5.62 -6.51
CA PRO A 61 9.10 6.94 -6.19
C PRO A 61 8.05 7.84 -5.53
N ASP A 62 8.48 8.57 -4.50
CA ASP A 62 7.68 9.50 -3.71
C ASP A 62 6.58 8.84 -2.83
N GLU A 63 6.49 7.51 -2.81
CA GLU A 63 5.58 6.77 -1.94
C GLU A 63 6.32 6.08 -0.77
N GLY A 64 5.55 5.64 0.22
CA GLY A 64 6.10 4.99 1.41
C GLY A 64 6.54 3.55 1.18
N LEU A 65 7.19 2.98 2.19
CA LEU A 65 7.58 1.58 2.26
C LEU A 65 7.00 0.95 3.52
N THR A 66 6.77 -0.36 3.49
CA THR A 66 6.43 -1.12 4.68
C THR A 66 7.66 -1.30 5.56
N TYR A 67 7.48 -1.14 6.88
CA TYR A 67 8.53 -1.38 7.87
C TYR A 67 7.94 -2.22 9.01
N SER A 68 8.02 -3.52 8.87
CA SER A 68 7.66 -4.48 9.92
C SER A 68 8.83 -5.40 10.16
N GLU A 69 9.23 -5.57 11.41
CA GLU A 69 10.40 -6.38 11.81
C GLU A 69 10.39 -7.77 11.17
N GLY A 70 11.47 -8.12 10.50
CA GLY A 70 11.67 -9.40 9.82
C GLY A 70 10.84 -9.62 8.55
N MET A 71 10.04 -8.66 8.12
CA MET A 71 9.19 -8.75 6.94
C MET A 71 9.82 -8.08 5.71
N PRO A 72 9.40 -8.45 4.49
CA PRO A 72 9.84 -7.75 3.28
C PRO A 72 9.52 -6.25 3.30
N VAL A 73 10.43 -5.45 2.78
CA VAL A 73 10.23 -4.01 2.55
C VAL A 73 9.61 -3.82 1.17
N LEU A 74 8.35 -3.42 1.15
CA LEU A 74 7.56 -3.28 -0.08
C LEU A 74 6.92 -1.87 -0.16
N PRO A 75 6.58 -1.38 -1.37
CA PRO A 75 5.93 -0.09 -1.50
C PRO A 75 4.53 -0.08 -0.89
N MET A 76 4.18 1.04 -0.27
CA MET A 76 2.83 1.34 0.21
C MET A 76 2.45 2.77 -0.12
N VAL A 77 1.17 2.97 -0.42
CA VAL A 77 0.57 4.28 -0.67
C VAL A 77 -0.41 4.58 0.46
N SER A 78 -0.18 5.66 1.20
CA SER A 78 -1.05 6.04 2.31
C SER A 78 -1.70 7.40 2.07
N ARG A 79 -3.01 7.50 2.32
CA ARG A 79 -3.77 8.74 2.18
C ARG A 79 -4.71 8.90 3.37
N PHE A 80 -4.86 10.14 3.84
CA PHE A 80 -5.86 10.48 4.85
C PHE A 80 -7.15 10.94 4.18
N VAL A 81 -8.26 10.40 4.67
CA VAL A 81 -9.60 10.72 4.19
C VAL A 81 -10.42 11.29 5.34
N ILE A 82 -11.01 12.49 5.11
CA ILE A 82 -11.94 13.09 6.06
C ILE A 82 -13.26 12.31 5.98
N VAL A 83 -13.76 11.91 7.14
CA VAL A 83 -15.00 11.16 7.26
C VAL A 83 -16.00 11.91 8.16
N PRO A 84 -17.32 11.69 8.00
CA PRO A 84 -18.32 12.35 8.82
C PRO A 84 -18.10 12.11 10.32
N PRO A 85 -18.51 13.05 11.18
CA PRO A 85 -18.27 12.97 12.62
C PRO A 85 -18.90 11.72 13.28
N THR A 86 -20.04 11.25 12.77
CA THR A 86 -20.87 10.22 13.43
C THR A 86 -21.19 8.99 12.57
N ALA A 87 -20.84 9.01 11.26
CA ALA A 87 -21.14 7.89 10.38
C ALA A 87 -20.21 6.70 10.63
N GLY A 88 -20.70 5.48 10.44
CA GLY A 88 -19.88 4.30 10.22
C GLY A 88 -19.05 4.45 8.95
N VAL A 89 -17.87 3.85 8.91
CA VAL A 89 -16.97 3.87 7.75
C VAL A 89 -16.61 2.43 7.41
N GLU A 90 -16.76 2.07 6.15
CA GLU A 90 -16.42 0.75 5.63
C GLU A 90 -15.48 0.92 4.42
N LEU A 91 -14.47 0.09 4.30
CA LEU A 91 -13.58 0.03 3.16
C LEU A 91 -13.95 -1.16 2.28
N ILE A 92 -14.30 -0.88 1.02
CA ILE A 92 -14.49 -1.90 -0.01
C ILE A 92 -13.33 -1.76 -1.00
N VAL A 93 -12.61 -2.86 -1.22
CA VAL A 93 -11.43 -2.89 -2.09
C VAL A 93 -11.73 -3.70 -3.34
N ASN A 94 -11.49 -3.09 -4.51
CA ASN A 94 -11.53 -3.79 -5.79
C ASN A 94 -10.19 -3.56 -6.47
N ALA A 95 -9.50 -4.64 -6.83
CA ALA A 95 -8.25 -4.56 -7.56
C ALA A 95 -8.37 -5.31 -8.89
N GLY A 96 -7.62 -4.86 -9.88
CA GLY A 96 -7.42 -5.59 -11.13
C GLY A 96 -6.56 -6.84 -10.93
N ASP A 97 -6.39 -7.60 -12.01
CA ASP A 97 -5.46 -8.73 -11.99
C ASP A 97 -4.01 -8.22 -11.86
N PRO A 98 -3.19 -8.82 -10.99
CA PRO A 98 -1.82 -8.38 -10.80
C PRO A 98 -0.92 -8.80 -11.96
N ILE A 99 0.02 -7.93 -12.29
CA ILE A 99 1.16 -8.26 -13.15
C ILE A 99 2.16 -9.07 -12.31
N ARG A 100 2.57 -10.21 -12.84
CA ARG A 100 3.59 -11.05 -12.21
C ARG A 100 4.97 -10.59 -12.64
N ILE A 101 5.83 -10.29 -11.67
CA ILE A 101 7.20 -9.86 -11.89
C ILE A 101 8.13 -10.89 -11.23
N GLU A 102 8.87 -11.60 -12.04
CA GLU A 102 9.88 -12.53 -11.54
C GLU A 102 11.05 -11.76 -10.93
N ALA A 103 11.49 -12.19 -9.75
CA ALA A 103 12.62 -11.60 -9.07
C ALA A 103 13.83 -12.53 -9.14
N ASN A 104 14.99 -12.00 -9.57
CA ASN A 104 16.24 -12.77 -9.56
C ASN A 104 16.73 -13.04 -8.11
N TYR A 105 16.32 -12.19 -7.17
CA TYR A 105 16.73 -12.23 -5.77
C TYR A 105 15.51 -11.98 -4.87
N PRO A 106 15.52 -12.50 -3.62
CA PRO A 106 14.46 -12.22 -2.66
C PRO A 106 14.35 -10.71 -2.36
N PRO A 107 13.24 -10.24 -1.81
CA PRO A 107 13.10 -8.84 -1.42
C PRO A 107 14.09 -8.46 -0.32
N VAL A 108 14.36 -7.16 -0.19
CA VAL A 108 15.00 -6.62 1.02
C VAL A 108 14.07 -6.85 2.20
N TYR A 109 14.63 -7.25 3.35
CA TYR A 109 13.89 -7.44 4.59
C TYR A 109 14.19 -6.32 5.59
N CYS A 110 13.23 -6.06 6.47
CA CYS A 110 13.36 -5.15 7.60
C CYS A 110 14.05 -5.88 8.76
N ASP A 111 15.33 -6.17 8.60
CA ASP A 111 16.19 -6.91 9.51
C ASP A 111 17.50 -6.17 9.81
N ASP A 112 17.46 -4.84 9.79
CA ASP A 112 18.58 -3.97 10.11
C ASP A 112 18.93 -4.08 11.59
N GLU A 113 20.14 -4.53 11.91
CA GLU A 113 20.59 -4.77 13.28
C GLU A 113 20.66 -3.49 14.14
N GLU A 114 20.85 -2.31 13.53
CA GLU A 114 20.86 -1.04 14.26
C GLU A 114 19.44 -0.64 14.71
N LEU A 115 18.45 -0.90 13.86
CA LEU A 115 17.05 -0.58 14.15
C LEU A 115 16.34 -1.71 14.88
N TYR A 116 16.70 -2.95 14.58
CA TYR A 116 16.05 -4.16 15.10
C TYR A 116 17.10 -5.21 15.52
N PRO A 117 17.76 -5.03 16.68
CA PRO A 117 18.92 -5.86 17.09
C PRO A 117 18.70 -7.36 17.19
N ASN A 118 17.46 -7.82 17.19
CA ASN A 118 17.09 -9.23 17.27
C ASN A 118 16.15 -9.66 16.12
N ALA A 119 16.00 -8.82 15.11
CA ALA A 119 15.11 -9.13 14.00
C ALA A 119 15.58 -10.39 13.27
N ARG A 120 14.67 -11.33 13.10
CA ARG A 120 14.86 -12.49 12.26
C ARG A 120 13.87 -12.42 11.11
N ARG A 121 14.34 -12.74 9.92
CA ARG A 121 13.44 -12.85 8.76
C ARG A 121 12.33 -13.84 9.05
N VAL A 122 11.10 -13.40 8.82
CA VAL A 122 9.93 -14.26 8.99
C VAL A 122 9.90 -15.25 7.82
N ASP A 123 9.71 -16.52 8.12
CA ASP A 123 9.50 -17.54 7.08
C ASP A 123 8.10 -17.40 6.48
N LEU A 124 8.04 -16.81 5.30
CA LEU A 124 6.80 -16.60 4.55
C LEU A 124 6.40 -17.77 3.66
N GLN A 125 7.19 -18.86 3.61
CA GLN A 125 6.88 -20.02 2.77
C GLN A 125 5.51 -20.64 3.10
N GLN A 126 5.08 -20.52 4.36
CA GLN A 126 3.78 -21.03 4.81
C GLN A 126 2.64 -20.02 4.61
N SER A 127 2.88 -18.73 4.79
CA SER A 127 1.85 -17.67 4.68
C SER A 127 1.49 -17.32 3.23
N GLY A 128 2.39 -17.52 2.30
CA GLY A 128 2.18 -17.29 0.86
C GLY A 128 2.43 -15.85 0.46
N LEU A 129 1.45 -14.96 0.57
CA LEU A 129 1.54 -13.56 0.14
C LEU A 129 1.84 -12.62 1.30
N TYR A 130 2.69 -11.62 1.05
CA TYR A 130 2.92 -10.50 1.95
C TYR A 130 2.97 -9.18 1.17
N PRO A 131 2.28 -8.09 1.63
CA PRO A 131 1.24 -8.13 2.66
C PRO A 131 0.06 -9.04 2.26
N ASP A 132 -0.69 -9.54 3.24
CA ASP A 132 -1.84 -10.43 3.00
C ASP A 132 -3.09 -9.68 2.46
N LYS A 133 -3.05 -8.35 2.52
CA LYS A 133 -4.12 -7.45 2.05
C LYS A 133 -3.60 -6.52 0.95
N ILE A 134 -4.48 -6.16 0.05
CA ILE A 134 -4.20 -5.14 -0.98
C ILE A 134 -4.38 -3.74 -0.40
N ALA A 135 -5.30 -3.58 0.56
CA ALA A 135 -5.47 -2.34 1.29
C ALA A 135 -6.08 -2.56 2.67
N GLU A 136 -5.90 -1.57 3.52
CA GLU A 136 -6.49 -1.51 4.85
C GLU A 136 -6.85 -0.07 5.23
N MET A 137 -7.74 0.06 6.19
CA MET A 137 -8.18 1.33 6.75
C MET A 137 -7.94 1.32 8.26
N SER A 138 -7.37 2.40 8.77
CA SER A 138 -7.20 2.59 10.21
C SER A 138 -8.54 2.86 10.90
N ASP A 139 -8.58 2.68 12.21
CA ASP A 139 -9.64 3.25 13.01
C ASP A 139 -9.72 4.77 12.81
N PRO A 140 -10.95 5.33 12.86
CA PRO A 140 -11.13 6.77 12.78
C PRO A 140 -10.39 7.50 13.92
N THR A 141 -9.66 8.53 13.58
CA THR A 141 -8.97 9.42 14.54
C THR A 141 -9.43 10.86 14.37
N ILE A 142 -9.28 11.68 15.42
CA ILE A 142 -9.63 13.10 15.38
C ILE A 142 -8.33 13.92 15.50
N ILE A 143 -8.05 14.69 14.48
CA ILE A 143 -6.92 15.62 14.46
C ILE A 143 -7.46 17.04 14.30
N ARG A 144 -7.22 17.90 15.27
CA ARG A 144 -7.69 19.32 15.28
C ARG A 144 -9.19 19.45 15.01
N GLY A 145 -9.99 18.55 15.59
CA GLY A 145 -11.45 18.57 15.43
C GLY A 145 -11.98 17.96 14.12
N VAL A 146 -11.11 17.49 13.25
CA VAL A 146 -11.48 16.81 12.01
C VAL A 146 -11.33 15.30 12.20
N ARG A 147 -12.41 14.55 11.94
CA ARG A 147 -12.40 13.09 11.98
C ARG A 147 -11.90 12.55 10.64
N LEU A 148 -10.92 11.68 10.67
CA LEU A 148 -10.31 11.09 9.48
C LEU A 148 -9.91 9.63 9.69
N VAL A 149 -9.75 8.92 8.60
CA VAL A 149 -9.16 7.58 8.52
C VAL A 149 -7.92 7.62 7.64
N LYS A 150 -6.96 6.74 7.90
CA LYS A 150 -5.85 6.50 6.99
C LYS A 150 -6.17 5.26 6.17
N ILE A 151 -6.15 5.38 4.86
CA ILE A 151 -6.21 4.26 3.92
C ILE A 151 -4.77 3.99 3.49
N THR A 152 -4.34 2.75 3.66
CA THR A 152 -3.04 2.27 3.21
C THR A 152 -3.26 1.20 2.15
N THR A 153 -2.66 1.40 0.98
CA THR A 153 -2.72 0.50 -0.17
C THR A 153 -1.36 -0.13 -0.38
N TYR A 154 -1.35 -1.40 -0.67
CA TYR A 154 -0.17 -2.21 -0.95
C TYR A 154 -0.18 -2.64 -2.42
N PRO A 155 0.35 -1.80 -3.32
CA PRO A 155 0.30 -2.07 -4.77
C PRO A 155 1.20 -3.23 -5.20
N VAL A 156 2.06 -3.70 -4.30
CA VAL A 156 2.92 -4.85 -4.54
C VAL A 156 2.80 -5.84 -3.39
N GLN A 157 2.59 -7.09 -3.73
CA GLN A 157 2.69 -8.22 -2.81
C GLN A 157 3.84 -9.12 -3.23
N TYR A 158 4.51 -9.76 -2.27
CA TYR A 158 5.53 -10.76 -2.51
C TYR A 158 4.98 -12.16 -2.27
N ASP A 159 5.04 -13.02 -3.28
CA ASP A 159 4.76 -14.44 -3.16
C ASP A 159 6.07 -15.19 -2.84
N ALA A 160 6.24 -15.52 -1.58
CA ALA A 160 7.44 -16.18 -1.11
C ALA A 160 7.58 -17.61 -1.61
N ARG A 161 6.48 -18.29 -1.94
CA ARG A 161 6.49 -19.67 -2.45
C ARG A 161 7.07 -19.75 -3.85
N ASN A 162 6.74 -18.76 -4.67
CA ASN A 162 7.14 -18.71 -6.07
C ASN A 162 8.28 -17.72 -6.33
N ASN A 163 8.74 -16.99 -5.30
CA ASN A 163 9.75 -15.93 -5.38
C ASN A 163 9.42 -14.90 -6.48
N LEU A 164 8.21 -14.37 -6.46
CA LEU A 164 7.74 -13.39 -7.42
C LEU A 164 6.99 -12.24 -6.73
N PHE A 165 6.97 -11.10 -7.40
CA PHE A 165 6.14 -9.97 -6.99
C PHE A 165 4.85 -9.93 -7.82
N LEU A 166 3.76 -9.57 -7.16
CA LEU A 166 2.47 -9.29 -7.77
C LEU A 166 2.24 -7.78 -7.71
N HIS A 167 2.22 -7.13 -8.86
CA HIS A 167 2.00 -5.68 -8.95
C HIS A 167 0.59 -5.40 -9.45
N TYR A 168 -0.18 -4.64 -8.68
CA TYR A 168 -1.53 -4.20 -9.01
C TYR A 168 -1.46 -2.77 -9.55
N GLU A 169 -1.67 -2.61 -10.85
CA GLU A 169 -1.68 -1.28 -11.49
C GLU A 169 -2.94 -0.49 -11.16
N ASN A 170 -4.06 -1.19 -10.97
CA ASN A 170 -5.35 -0.56 -10.69
C ASN A 170 -5.94 -1.12 -9.40
N ILE A 171 -6.21 -0.23 -8.47
CA ILE A 171 -6.81 -0.54 -7.19
C ILE A 171 -7.94 0.45 -6.89
#